data_c58ece8272b0d7d1a2dac1bfd04fc89d
#
_entry.id   c58ece8272b0d7d1a2dac1bfd04fc89d
#
_cell.length_a   1.000
_cell.length_b   1.000
_cell.length_c   1.000
_cell.angle_alpha   90.00
_cell.angle_beta   90.00
_cell.angle_gamma   90.00
#
_symmetry.space_group_name_H-M   'P 1'
#
loop_
_entity.id
_entity.type
_entity.pdbx_description
1 polymer ?
#
loop_
_entity_poly.entity_id
_entity_poly.type
_entity_poly.pdbx_seq_one_letter_code
_entity_poly.pdbx_strand_id
1 'polypeptide(L)'
;MKLKNLIALAAVAAVAAPAFADLSATEDLTSRGGDLVKNRWGECVTVNANKGLRNCGVQAPEPAPPVMEVQREVITLGTDTYFDFDKSNLKPAGKQALQDLAGQLNQRGANIQKITVVGHTDSKGTEAYNQKLSERRASTVANYLAENGVPSQLIEAYGQGESHPVATNKTAEGRAQNRRVEVNVDGLVERQVAQPAPAAQ
;
A
#
# COMPACT_ATOMS: atom_id res chain seq x y z
N MET A 1 -25.69 -30.14 36.80
CA MET A 1 -24.99 -30.41 35.55
C MET A 1 -23.81 -29.46 35.42
N LYS A 2 -22.58 -29.97 35.46
CA LYS A 2 -21.34 -29.16 35.48
C LYS A 2 -20.88 -28.94 34.06
N LEU A 3 -20.88 -27.68 33.60
CA LEU A 3 -20.34 -27.28 32.27
C LEU A 3 -18.83 -27.13 32.42
N LYS A 4 -18.08 -27.97 31.71
CA LYS A 4 -16.61 -27.92 31.66
C LYS A 4 -16.16 -26.88 30.61
N ASN A 5 -15.49 -25.85 31.10
CA ASN A 5 -14.81 -24.89 30.24
C ASN A 5 -13.63 -25.55 29.49
N LEU A 6 -13.72 -25.64 28.19
CA LEU A 6 -12.60 -25.95 27.33
C LEU A 6 -11.87 -24.62 26.98
N ILE A 7 -10.71 -24.43 27.59
CA ILE A 7 -9.79 -23.37 27.24
C ILE A 7 -9.02 -23.88 26.01
N ALA A 8 -9.29 -23.29 24.85
CA ALA A 8 -8.50 -23.51 23.65
C ALA A 8 -7.17 -22.74 23.77
N LEU A 9 -6.10 -23.48 23.92
CA LEU A 9 -4.73 -22.95 23.92
C LEU A 9 -4.39 -22.60 22.47
N ALA A 10 -4.31 -21.32 22.14
CA ALA A 10 -3.78 -20.85 20.86
C ALA A 10 -2.25 -21.06 20.85
N ALA A 11 -1.79 -22.03 20.08
CA ALA A 11 -0.38 -22.23 19.82
C ALA A 11 0.12 -21.07 18.92
N VAL A 12 0.89 -20.17 19.50
CA VAL A 12 1.70 -19.19 18.75
C VAL A 12 2.80 -19.98 18.04
N ALA A 13 2.66 -20.16 16.75
CA ALA A 13 3.73 -20.68 15.91
C ALA A 13 4.83 -19.61 15.84
N ALA A 14 5.89 -19.78 16.61
CA ALA A 14 7.12 -19.04 16.44
C ALA A 14 7.68 -19.40 15.06
N VAL A 15 7.67 -18.44 14.14
CA VAL A 15 8.41 -18.54 12.88
C VAL A 15 9.88 -18.47 13.27
N ALA A 16 10.53 -19.63 13.32
CA ALA A 16 11.96 -19.71 13.47
C ALA A 16 12.61 -19.07 12.24
N ALA A 17 13.33 -17.98 12.43
CA ALA A 17 14.25 -17.47 11.43
C ALA A 17 15.20 -18.62 11.02
N PRO A 18 15.52 -18.77 9.73
CA PRO A 18 16.50 -19.76 9.32
C PRO A 18 17.82 -19.45 10.06
N ALA A 19 18.22 -20.38 10.90
CA ALA A 19 19.55 -20.35 11.47
C ALA A 19 20.53 -20.35 10.30
N PHE A 20 21.36 -19.32 10.22
CA PHE A 20 22.53 -19.36 9.36
C PHE A 20 23.32 -20.58 9.80
N ALA A 21 23.28 -21.64 9.02
CA ALA A 21 24.11 -22.79 9.24
C ALA A 21 25.56 -22.30 9.21
N ASP A 22 26.23 -22.51 10.33
CA ASP A 22 27.68 -22.29 10.48
C ASP A 22 28.37 -23.16 9.43
N LEU A 23 28.78 -22.55 8.32
CA LEU A 23 29.56 -23.19 7.26
C LEU A 23 31.02 -23.30 7.70
N SER A 24 31.24 -23.91 8.84
CA SER A 24 32.57 -24.36 9.26
C SER A 24 32.89 -25.78 8.75
N ALA A 25 32.31 -26.18 7.63
CA ALA A 25 32.78 -27.38 6.93
C ALA A 25 34.05 -27.02 6.17
N THR A 26 35.21 -27.27 6.75
CA THR A 26 36.45 -27.43 6.00
C THR A 26 36.35 -28.67 5.16
N GLU A 27 35.71 -28.59 3.98
CA GLU A 27 35.88 -29.62 3.01
C GLU A 27 37.31 -29.58 2.49
N ASP A 28 38.02 -30.64 2.79
CA ASP A 28 39.38 -30.88 2.32
C ASP A 28 39.34 -31.12 0.82
N LEU A 29 39.52 -30.06 0.04
CA LEU A 29 39.46 -30.11 -1.40
C LEU A 29 40.79 -30.60 -1.97
N THR A 30 40.99 -31.92 -1.93
CA THR A 30 42.07 -32.59 -2.66
C THR A 30 41.59 -32.83 -4.08
N SER A 31 41.72 -31.84 -4.95
CA SER A 31 41.43 -32.07 -6.35
C SER A 31 42.70 -32.17 -7.18
N ARG A 32 42.93 -33.33 -7.77
CA ARG A 32 43.94 -33.55 -8.80
C ARG A 32 43.48 -33.12 -10.19
N GLY A 33 42.26 -32.63 -10.32
CA GLY A 33 41.63 -32.43 -11.63
C GLY A 33 41.48 -30.99 -12.07
N GLY A 34 42.00 -29.99 -11.32
CA GLY A 34 41.84 -28.57 -11.66
C GLY A 34 40.53 -27.99 -11.15
N ASP A 35 39.95 -28.57 -10.13
CA ASP A 35 38.76 -28.10 -9.48
C ASP A 35 39.06 -26.84 -8.64
N LEU A 36 38.02 -26.03 -8.45
CA LEU A 36 38.12 -24.75 -7.78
C LEU A 36 38.10 -24.94 -6.27
N VAL A 37 39.14 -24.43 -5.59
CA VAL A 37 39.19 -24.40 -4.12
C VAL A 37 38.51 -23.15 -3.63
N LYS A 38 37.61 -23.27 -2.68
CA LYS A 38 36.95 -22.13 -2.02
C LYS A 38 37.68 -21.75 -0.75
N ASN A 39 37.91 -20.45 -0.52
CA ASN A 39 38.38 -19.97 0.75
C ASN A 39 37.25 -19.98 1.79
N ARG A 40 37.58 -19.66 3.05
CA ARG A 40 36.60 -19.65 4.16
C ARG A 40 35.48 -18.62 3.98
N TRP A 41 35.56 -17.72 3.00
CA TRP A 41 34.51 -16.74 2.63
C TRP A 41 33.73 -17.18 1.39
N GLY A 42 33.94 -18.40 0.88
CA GLY A 42 33.23 -18.93 -0.30
C GLY A 42 33.81 -18.46 -1.62
N GLU A 43 34.88 -17.69 -1.63
CA GLU A 43 35.54 -17.22 -2.85
C GLU A 43 36.39 -18.33 -3.46
N CYS A 44 36.33 -18.48 -4.76
CA CYS A 44 37.11 -19.49 -5.44
C CYS A 44 38.55 -19.06 -5.59
N VAL A 45 39.44 -19.92 -5.14
CA VAL A 45 40.89 -19.76 -5.28
C VAL A 45 41.37 -20.71 -6.38
N THR A 46 41.99 -20.21 -7.42
CA THR A 46 42.61 -21.05 -8.44
C THR A 46 43.99 -21.50 -7.98
N VAL A 47 44.20 -22.79 -7.95
CA VAL A 47 45.51 -23.37 -7.55
C VAL A 47 46.55 -23.22 -8.65
N ASN A 48 46.20 -22.73 -9.82
CA ASN A 48 47.08 -22.59 -10.97
C ASN A 48 47.30 -21.11 -11.30
N ALA A 49 48.45 -20.59 -10.98
CA ALA A 49 48.82 -19.17 -11.15
C ALA A 49 48.78 -18.66 -12.62
N ASN A 50 48.65 -19.53 -13.61
CA ASN A 50 48.67 -19.17 -15.02
C ASN A 50 47.33 -19.16 -15.74
N LYS A 51 46.22 -19.48 -15.06
CA LYS A 51 44.86 -19.36 -15.63
C LYS A 51 44.06 -18.43 -14.72
N GLY A 52 43.78 -17.24 -15.25
CA GLY A 52 43.03 -16.23 -14.54
C GLY A 52 41.77 -16.79 -13.85
N LEU A 53 41.34 -16.11 -12.80
CA LEU A 53 40.15 -16.41 -12.01
C LEU A 53 38.98 -16.88 -12.91
N ARG A 54 38.70 -18.17 -12.89
CA ARG A 54 37.48 -18.65 -13.52
C ARG A 54 36.34 -18.39 -12.57
N ASN A 55 35.31 -17.79 -13.12
CA ASN A 55 34.05 -17.55 -12.40
C ASN A 55 33.57 -18.91 -11.87
N CYS A 56 33.60 -19.09 -10.57
CA CYS A 56 33.16 -20.32 -9.89
C CYS A 56 31.65 -20.51 -9.90
N GLY A 57 30.95 -20.09 -10.91
CA GLY A 57 29.50 -20.16 -10.88
C GLY A 57 28.95 -19.57 -9.59
N VAL A 58 29.52 -18.44 -9.14
CA VAL A 58 28.88 -17.63 -8.10
C VAL A 58 27.52 -17.30 -8.72
N GLN A 59 26.50 -18.08 -8.32
CA GLN A 59 25.14 -17.70 -8.62
C GLN A 59 25.04 -16.25 -8.18
N ALA A 60 24.74 -15.37 -9.12
CA ALA A 60 24.39 -14.00 -8.76
C ALA A 60 23.41 -14.10 -7.59
N PRO A 61 23.62 -13.35 -6.50
CA PRO A 61 22.71 -13.42 -5.37
C PRO A 61 21.30 -13.35 -5.91
N GLU A 62 20.47 -14.31 -5.53
CA GLU A 62 19.05 -14.31 -5.94
C GLU A 62 18.49 -12.91 -5.68
N PRO A 63 17.78 -12.32 -6.64
CA PRO A 63 17.21 -11.01 -6.45
C PRO A 63 16.39 -11.04 -5.15
N ALA A 64 16.66 -10.09 -4.28
CA ALA A 64 15.91 -9.97 -3.04
C ALA A 64 14.41 -9.97 -3.36
N PRO A 65 13.58 -10.68 -2.58
CA PRO A 65 12.14 -10.71 -2.83
C PRO A 65 11.61 -9.28 -2.85
N PRO A 66 10.65 -8.97 -3.72
CA PRO A 66 10.08 -7.64 -3.84
C PRO A 66 9.49 -7.23 -2.49
N VAL A 67 9.78 -6.02 -2.06
CA VAL A 67 9.18 -5.44 -0.85
C VAL A 67 7.86 -4.80 -1.24
N MET A 68 6.78 -5.25 -0.58
CA MET A 68 5.46 -4.65 -0.75
C MET A 68 5.38 -3.36 0.07
N GLU A 69 5.18 -2.22 -0.59
CA GLU A 69 5.03 -0.91 0.03
C GLU A 69 3.59 -0.43 -0.09
N VAL A 70 3.04 0.13 1.01
CA VAL A 70 1.71 0.75 0.97
C VAL A 70 1.85 2.14 0.37
N GLN A 71 1.22 2.36 -0.78
CA GLN A 71 1.13 3.66 -1.42
C GLN A 71 -0.27 4.24 -1.24
N ARG A 72 -0.34 5.50 -0.79
CA ARG A 72 -1.59 6.24 -0.67
C ARG A 72 -1.77 7.17 -1.86
N GLU A 73 -2.92 7.07 -2.51
CA GLU A 73 -3.38 8.00 -3.53
C GLU A 73 -4.57 8.78 -3.00
N VAL A 74 -4.58 10.10 -3.19
CA VAL A 74 -5.67 10.98 -2.77
C VAL A 74 -6.35 11.57 -3.99
N ILE A 75 -7.64 11.28 -4.16
CA ILE A 75 -8.47 11.79 -5.25
C ILE A 75 -9.44 12.81 -4.66
N THR A 76 -9.36 14.06 -5.10
CA THR A 76 -10.19 15.15 -4.57
C THR A 76 -11.33 15.47 -5.53
N LEU A 77 -12.55 15.43 -5.00
CA LEU A 77 -13.78 15.76 -5.71
C LEU A 77 -14.35 17.09 -5.20
N GLY A 78 -14.31 18.14 -6.00
CA GLY A 78 -14.91 19.42 -5.66
C GLY A 78 -16.43 19.34 -5.60
N THR A 79 -17.05 19.65 -4.44
CA THR A 79 -18.49 19.44 -4.27
C THR A 79 -19.35 20.28 -5.18
N ASP A 80 -18.93 21.49 -5.53
CA ASP A 80 -19.71 22.39 -6.42
C ASP A 80 -19.89 21.82 -7.81
N THR A 81 -18.93 21.01 -8.28
CA THR A 81 -18.98 20.36 -9.58
C THR A 81 -19.84 19.09 -9.55
N TYR A 82 -19.74 18.33 -8.47
CA TYR A 82 -20.27 16.97 -8.43
C TYR A 82 -21.54 16.78 -7.62
N PHE A 83 -21.90 17.75 -6.76
CA PHE A 83 -23.13 17.70 -5.95
C PHE A 83 -24.04 18.88 -6.26
N ASP A 84 -25.34 18.72 -5.99
CA ASP A 84 -26.27 19.84 -5.96
C ASP A 84 -25.92 20.79 -4.79
N PHE A 85 -26.24 22.07 -4.99
CA PHE A 85 -25.99 23.09 -3.97
C PHE A 85 -26.68 22.70 -2.66
N ASP A 86 -25.91 22.73 -1.57
CA ASP A 86 -26.39 22.44 -0.21
C ASP A 86 -27.02 21.03 -0.04
N LYS A 87 -26.72 20.11 -0.96
CA LYS A 87 -27.22 18.73 -0.94
C LYS A 87 -26.08 17.71 -0.96
N SER A 88 -26.47 16.45 -0.79
CA SER A 88 -25.60 15.27 -0.96
C SER A 88 -25.94 14.47 -2.23
N ASN A 89 -26.87 14.94 -3.06
CA ASN A 89 -27.22 14.27 -4.31
C ASN A 89 -26.16 14.52 -5.37
N LEU A 90 -25.71 13.44 -6.02
CA LEU A 90 -24.74 13.52 -7.12
C LEU A 90 -25.39 14.06 -8.39
N LYS A 91 -24.73 15.03 -9.00
CA LYS A 91 -25.01 15.48 -10.37
C LYS A 91 -24.57 14.43 -11.39
N PRO A 92 -25.05 14.48 -12.64
CA PRO A 92 -24.58 13.57 -13.69
C PRO A 92 -23.06 13.52 -13.84
N ALA A 93 -22.38 14.68 -13.78
CA ALA A 93 -20.93 14.77 -13.83
C ALA A 93 -20.24 14.05 -12.64
N GLY A 94 -20.81 14.11 -11.44
CA GLY A 94 -20.33 13.40 -10.28
C GLY A 94 -20.49 11.89 -10.42
N LYS A 95 -21.62 11.45 -10.94
CA LYS A 95 -21.87 10.03 -11.20
C LYS A 95 -20.86 9.46 -12.21
N GLN A 96 -20.62 10.19 -13.31
CA GLN A 96 -19.65 9.76 -14.33
C GLN A 96 -18.23 9.66 -13.73
N ALA A 97 -17.77 10.70 -13.04
CA ALA A 97 -16.44 10.70 -12.43
C ALA A 97 -16.25 9.55 -11.42
N LEU A 98 -17.27 9.27 -10.61
CA LEU A 98 -17.23 8.16 -9.66
C LEU A 98 -17.33 6.79 -10.34
N GLN A 99 -18.04 6.68 -11.44
CA GLN A 99 -18.10 5.46 -12.24
C GLN A 99 -16.75 5.14 -12.88
N ASP A 100 -16.07 6.17 -13.44
CA ASP A 100 -14.73 6.04 -14.00
C ASP A 100 -13.71 5.66 -12.90
N LEU A 101 -13.83 6.27 -11.71
CA LEU A 101 -13.02 5.93 -10.55
C LEU A 101 -13.26 4.48 -10.10
N ALA A 102 -14.52 4.04 -9.98
CA ALA A 102 -14.85 2.67 -9.63
C ALA A 102 -14.27 1.67 -10.64
N GLY A 103 -14.31 1.98 -11.93
CA GLY A 103 -13.69 1.19 -12.99
C GLY A 103 -12.16 1.03 -12.77
N GLN A 104 -11.47 2.11 -12.43
CA GLN A 104 -10.02 2.09 -12.13
C GLN A 104 -9.73 1.29 -10.87
N LEU A 105 -10.52 1.46 -9.81
CA LEU A 105 -10.37 0.71 -8.55
C LEU A 105 -10.59 -0.79 -8.76
N ASN A 106 -11.61 -1.17 -9.52
CA ASN A 106 -11.89 -2.58 -9.85
C ASN A 106 -10.77 -3.23 -10.67
N GLN A 107 -10.11 -2.48 -11.57
CA GLN A 107 -8.94 -2.96 -12.32
C GLN A 107 -7.73 -3.21 -11.41
N ARG A 108 -7.55 -2.44 -10.33
CA ARG A 108 -6.48 -2.63 -9.34
C ARG A 108 -6.75 -3.82 -8.41
N GLY A 109 -7.99 -4.19 -8.21
CA GLY A 109 -8.46 -5.41 -7.52
C GLY A 109 -7.78 -5.66 -6.18
N ALA A 110 -7.10 -6.81 -6.08
CA ALA A 110 -6.48 -7.31 -4.84
C ALA A 110 -5.36 -6.41 -4.27
N ASN A 111 -4.87 -5.44 -5.03
CA ASN A 111 -3.82 -4.52 -4.56
C ASN A 111 -4.39 -3.40 -3.68
N ILE A 112 -5.71 -3.21 -3.63
CA ILE A 112 -6.33 -2.21 -2.76
C ILE A 112 -6.57 -2.81 -1.39
N GLN A 113 -6.05 -2.16 -0.35
CA GLN A 113 -6.25 -2.56 1.03
C GLN A 113 -7.38 -1.80 1.72
N LYS A 114 -7.49 -0.50 1.43
CA LYS A 114 -8.46 0.36 2.08
C LYS A 114 -8.79 1.56 1.20
N ILE A 115 -10.06 1.98 1.25
CA ILE A 115 -10.56 3.19 0.64
C ILE A 115 -11.22 4.01 1.73
N THR A 116 -10.74 5.24 1.94
CA THR A 116 -11.32 6.12 2.96
C THR A 116 -11.91 7.35 2.27
N VAL A 117 -13.22 7.53 2.41
CA VAL A 117 -13.95 8.67 1.84
C VAL A 117 -14.19 9.71 2.92
N VAL A 118 -13.65 10.90 2.77
CA VAL A 118 -13.73 11.99 3.75
C VAL A 118 -14.44 13.19 3.17
N GLY A 119 -15.56 13.59 3.77
CA GLY A 119 -16.30 14.78 3.38
C GLY A 119 -15.85 16.03 4.14
N HIS A 120 -15.77 17.16 3.45
CA HIS A 120 -15.44 18.45 4.01
C HIS A 120 -16.42 19.54 3.56
N THR A 121 -16.56 20.59 4.38
CA THR A 121 -17.35 21.78 4.07
C THR A 121 -16.48 23.04 4.22
N ASP A 122 -17.04 24.16 3.80
CA ASP A 122 -16.50 25.48 4.19
C ASP A 122 -17.06 25.88 5.58
N SER A 123 -16.64 27.05 6.08
CA SER A 123 -17.06 27.57 7.39
C SER A 123 -18.41 28.30 7.38
N LYS A 124 -19.21 28.17 6.34
CA LYS A 124 -20.57 28.73 6.31
C LYS A 124 -21.56 27.76 6.94
N GLY A 125 -22.32 28.24 7.91
CA GLY A 125 -23.29 27.46 8.66
C GLY A 125 -22.84 27.16 10.08
N THR A 126 -23.52 26.21 10.73
CA THR A 126 -23.12 25.73 12.05
C THR A 126 -22.25 24.51 11.92
N GLU A 127 -21.31 24.32 12.84
CA GLU A 127 -20.44 23.14 12.88
C GLU A 127 -21.23 21.84 12.83
N ALA A 128 -22.31 21.74 13.63
CA ALA A 128 -23.17 20.55 13.65
C ALA A 128 -23.88 20.27 12.32
N TYR A 129 -24.26 21.34 11.60
CA TYR A 129 -24.82 21.22 10.26
C TYR A 129 -23.76 20.75 9.26
N ASN A 130 -22.59 21.39 9.27
CA ASN A 130 -21.47 21.07 8.39
C ASN A 130 -20.94 19.65 8.61
N GLN A 131 -20.88 19.20 9.86
CA GLN A 131 -20.56 17.82 10.20
C GLN A 131 -21.52 16.84 9.54
N LYS A 132 -22.82 17.00 9.71
CA LYS A 132 -23.83 16.14 9.11
C LYS A 132 -23.87 16.20 7.57
N LEU A 133 -23.62 17.40 6.98
CA LEU A 133 -23.56 17.55 5.52
C LEU A 133 -22.37 16.81 4.93
N SER A 134 -21.20 16.94 5.56
CA SER A 134 -19.98 16.23 5.12
C SER A 134 -20.11 14.71 5.23
N GLU A 135 -20.70 14.20 6.30
CA GLU A 135 -21.01 12.77 6.50
C GLU A 135 -21.94 12.24 5.40
N ARG A 136 -23.04 12.95 5.11
CA ARG A 136 -23.96 12.54 4.04
C ARG A 136 -23.29 12.51 2.68
N ARG A 137 -22.41 13.49 2.36
CA ARG A 137 -21.68 13.53 1.10
C ARG A 137 -20.68 12.37 0.98
N ALA A 138 -19.92 12.11 2.05
CA ALA A 138 -19.00 10.98 2.09
C ALA A 138 -19.74 9.65 1.93
N SER A 139 -20.86 9.46 2.64
CA SER A 139 -21.68 8.25 2.51
C SER A 139 -22.27 8.08 1.12
N THR A 140 -22.68 9.18 0.45
CA THR A 140 -23.20 9.11 -0.93
C THR A 140 -22.13 8.65 -1.90
N VAL A 141 -20.88 9.15 -1.78
CA VAL A 141 -19.75 8.69 -2.60
C VAL A 141 -19.43 7.22 -2.33
N ALA A 142 -19.34 6.83 -1.06
CA ALA A 142 -19.04 5.45 -0.65
C ALA A 142 -20.08 4.45 -1.20
N ASN A 143 -21.36 4.77 -1.05
CA ASN A 143 -22.45 3.95 -1.57
C ASN A 143 -22.38 3.84 -3.09
N TYR A 144 -22.13 4.94 -3.77
CA TYR A 144 -22.03 4.94 -5.24
C TYR A 144 -20.85 4.10 -5.74
N LEU A 145 -19.69 4.15 -5.08
CA LEU A 145 -18.55 3.29 -5.40
C LEU A 145 -18.91 1.81 -5.19
N ALA A 146 -19.58 1.48 -4.07
CA ALA A 146 -20.03 0.12 -3.77
C ALA A 146 -21.04 -0.40 -4.79
N GLU A 147 -22.01 0.43 -5.20
CA GLU A 147 -22.99 0.10 -6.26
C GLU A 147 -22.34 -0.15 -7.62
N ASN A 148 -21.15 0.43 -7.86
CA ASN A 148 -20.36 0.24 -9.08
C ASN A 148 -19.26 -0.83 -8.94
N GLY A 149 -19.40 -1.74 -7.96
CA GLY A 149 -18.61 -2.95 -7.86
C GLY A 149 -17.36 -2.87 -6.98
N VAL A 150 -17.10 -1.74 -6.34
CA VAL A 150 -16.01 -1.64 -5.35
C VAL A 150 -16.44 -2.37 -4.06
N PRO A 151 -15.64 -3.32 -3.51
CA PRO A 151 -16.03 -4.07 -2.33
C PRO A 151 -16.30 -3.17 -1.13
N SER A 152 -17.52 -3.18 -0.60
CA SER A 152 -17.95 -2.30 0.50
C SER A 152 -17.14 -2.48 1.78
N GLN A 153 -16.59 -3.68 2.02
CA GLN A 153 -15.72 -3.96 3.16
C GLN A 153 -14.38 -3.21 3.13
N LEU A 154 -13.98 -2.71 1.97
CA LEU A 154 -12.77 -1.89 1.81
C LEU A 154 -13.05 -0.40 2.01
N ILE A 155 -14.33 0.02 2.02
CA ILE A 155 -14.73 1.42 2.02
C ILE A 155 -15.13 1.86 3.43
N GLU A 156 -14.45 2.89 3.92
CA GLU A 156 -14.86 3.65 5.11
C GLU A 156 -15.25 5.06 4.70
N ALA A 157 -16.32 5.61 5.30
CA ALA A 157 -16.79 6.96 5.00
C ALA A 157 -17.11 7.74 6.28
N TYR A 158 -16.58 8.96 6.37
CA TYR A 158 -16.89 9.87 7.48
C TYR A 158 -16.80 11.34 7.04
N GLY A 159 -17.43 12.22 7.82
CA GLY A 159 -17.35 13.65 7.62
C GLY A 159 -16.38 14.29 8.61
N GLN A 160 -15.70 15.34 8.16
CA GLN A 160 -14.87 16.19 9.01
C GLN A 160 -15.41 17.64 9.09
N GLY A 161 -16.59 17.88 8.50
CA GLY A 161 -17.18 19.22 8.53
C GLY A 161 -16.21 20.28 8.01
N GLU A 162 -16.10 21.38 8.76
CA GLU A 162 -15.23 22.52 8.46
C GLU A 162 -13.87 22.48 9.18
N SER A 163 -13.56 21.42 9.94
CA SER A 163 -12.41 21.38 10.85
C SER A 163 -11.06 21.25 10.16
N HIS A 164 -11.01 20.84 8.88
CA HIS A 164 -9.78 20.61 8.13
C HIS A 164 -9.77 21.43 6.83
N PRO A 165 -9.65 22.77 6.88
CA PRO A 165 -9.59 23.60 5.70
C PRO A 165 -8.25 23.46 4.98
N VAL A 166 -8.26 23.37 3.65
CA VAL A 166 -7.07 23.38 2.79
C VAL A 166 -6.79 24.77 2.21
N ALA A 167 -7.77 25.67 2.31
CA ALA A 167 -7.66 27.04 1.85
C ALA A 167 -8.36 28.00 2.83
N THR A 168 -8.17 29.32 2.63
CA THR A 168 -8.80 30.32 3.48
C THR A 168 -10.32 30.33 3.30
N ASN A 169 -11.07 30.36 4.41
CA ASN A 169 -12.53 30.52 4.38
C ASN A 169 -12.98 31.97 4.14
N LYS A 170 -12.04 32.92 4.09
CA LYS A 170 -12.35 34.37 3.92
C LYS A 170 -12.80 34.68 2.49
N THR A 171 -12.25 34.03 1.47
CA THR A 171 -12.58 34.25 0.07
C THR A 171 -13.58 33.20 -0.47
N ALA A 172 -14.27 33.54 -1.54
CA ALA A 172 -15.21 32.62 -2.18
C ALA A 172 -14.46 31.40 -2.81
N GLU A 173 -13.31 31.66 -3.41
CA GLU A 173 -12.46 30.67 -4.05
C GLU A 173 -11.89 29.69 -3.01
N GLY A 174 -11.40 30.20 -1.88
CA GLY A 174 -10.89 29.35 -0.80
C GLY A 174 -11.99 28.48 -0.17
N ARG A 175 -13.20 29.02 0.00
CA ARG A 175 -14.35 28.22 0.44
C ARG A 175 -14.71 27.13 -0.57
N ALA A 176 -14.63 27.41 -1.88
CA ALA A 176 -14.88 26.43 -2.92
C ALA A 176 -13.87 25.26 -2.85
N GLN A 177 -12.62 25.54 -2.53
CA GLN A 177 -11.60 24.50 -2.33
C GLN A 177 -11.86 23.67 -1.06
N ASN A 178 -12.38 24.28 -0.01
CA ASN A 178 -12.71 23.57 1.22
C ASN A 178 -13.92 22.65 1.06
N ARG A 179 -14.89 23.01 0.21
CA ARG A 179 -16.05 22.15 -0.13
C ARG A 179 -15.61 21.02 -1.04
N ARG A 180 -15.13 19.92 -0.48
CA ARG A 180 -14.60 18.77 -1.21
C ARG A 180 -14.94 17.45 -0.55
N VAL A 181 -14.83 16.39 -1.31
CA VAL A 181 -14.77 15.02 -0.80
C VAL A 181 -13.44 14.43 -1.26
N GLU A 182 -12.68 13.88 -0.34
CA GLU A 182 -11.44 13.17 -0.61
C GLU A 182 -11.69 11.67 -0.59
N VAL A 183 -11.18 10.98 -1.62
CA VAL A 183 -11.15 9.53 -1.68
C VAL A 183 -9.69 9.10 -1.57
N ASN A 184 -9.31 8.59 -0.41
CA ASN A 184 -7.97 8.11 -0.12
C ASN A 184 -7.94 6.60 -0.39
N VAL A 185 -7.07 6.17 -1.28
CA VAL A 185 -6.89 4.78 -1.68
C VAL A 185 -5.53 4.30 -1.20
N ASP A 186 -5.54 3.38 -0.25
CA ASP A 186 -4.32 2.71 0.23
C ASP A 186 -4.17 1.39 -0.55
N GLY A 187 -3.08 1.26 -1.31
CA GLY A 187 -2.81 0.10 -2.14
C GLY A 187 -1.40 -0.43 -1.94
N LEU A 188 -1.20 -1.72 -2.24
CA LEU A 188 0.12 -2.35 -2.26
C LEU A 188 0.78 -2.16 -3.61
N VAL A 189 2.02 -1.71 -3.61
CA VAL A 189 2.86 -1.61 -4.80
C VAL A 189 4.12 -2.43 -4.59
N GLU A 190 4.44 -3.26 -5.56
CA GLU A 190 5.71 -3.98 -5.57
C GLU A 190 6.84 -3.00 -5.86
N ARG A 191 7.76 -2.86 -4.90
CA ARG A 191 9.01 -2.14 -5.11
C ARG A 191 10.14 -3.14 -5.31
N GLN A 192 10.73 -3.17 -6.47
CA GLN A 192 12.00 -3.86 -6.67
C GLN A 192 13.09 -3.09 -5.92
N VAL A 193 13.65 -3.72 -4.90
CA VAL A 193 14.84 -3.17 -4.24
C VAL A 193 15.97 -3.28 -5.24
N ALA A 194 16.45 -2.14 -5.73
CA ALA A 194 17.64 -2.11 -6.58
C ALA A 194 18.79 -2.80 -5.82
N GLN A 195 19.32 -3.87 -6.37
CA GLN A 195 20.52 -4.50 -5.81
C GLN A 195 21.64 -3.45 -5.81
N PRO A 196 22.39 -3.32 -4.70
CA PRO A 196 23.59 -2.51 -4.73
C PRO A 196 24.48 -3.03 -5.86
N ALA A 197 24.93 -2.13 -6.73
CA ALA A 197 25.86 -2.47 -7.78
C ALA A 197 27.06 -3.22 -7.17
N PRO A 198 27.54 -4.32 -7.77
CA PRO A 198 28.70 -5.00 -7.29
C PRO A 198 29.84 -3.97 -7.15
N ALA A 199 30.45 -3.91 -5.98
CA ALA A 199 31.57 -3.01 -5.73
C ALA A 199 32.62 -3.26 -6.82
N ALA A 200 32.91 -2.22 -7.60
CA ALA A 200 33.99 -2.25 -8.58
C ALA A 200 35.30 -2.48 -7.82
N GLN A 201 35.92 -3.65 -8.05
CA GLN A 201 37.25 -3.98 -7.59
C GLN A 201 38.28 -3.40 -8.54
#